data_542602620908d5436e7c65fcdc449338
#
_entry.id   542602620908d5436e7c65fcdc449338
#
_cell.length_a   1.000
_cell.length_b   1.000
_cell.length_c   1.000
_cell.angle_alpha   90.00
_cell.angle_beta   90.00
_cell.angle_gamma   90.00
#
_symmetry.space_group_name_H-M   'P 1'
#
loop_
_entity.id
_entity.type
_entity.pdbx_description
1 polymer ?
#
loop_
_entity_poly.entity_id
_entity_poly.type
_entity_poly.pdbx_seq_one_letter_code
_entity_poly.pdbx_strand_id
1 'polypeptide(L)'
;MGTCTGHADLVELKDGRWYMVFLGIRNDEEGTSNMGRETHLVPVAWEPSTVRWEEVSKGNWQPVEYLWPVASPETGKVERYTSLPFPENPQYFNDAFTDNFDAEELGHEWNFRRVPLPGTYSLSAFKGFLRLHLKPETFKLLGRYSLMGIRQKESDFDYSAKMHFEPNKENEEAGISIFQQDDNYVNFTVVKKGKGVNLKLTVKEREKELEVLKEEIIDKYQGEIIFKLSAKNNTYQYLYSLDGGNTFRLFAETQSNIVLCKGYIGTYVGIYATSNGKPTKEYADFDWVSYKGYPRY
;
A
#
# COMPACT_ATOMS: atom_id res chain seq x y z
N MET A 1 -19.55 1.25 3.98
CA MET A 1 -20.09 -0.09 4.32
C MET A 1 -19.07 -1.13 3.87
N GLY A 2 -18.71 -2.10 4.74
CA GLY A 2 -17.75 -3.15 4.39
C GLY A 2 -18.37 -4.19 3.47
N THR A 3 -17.61 -4.68 2.50
CA THR A 3 -17.99 -5.76 1.60
C THR A 3 -16.99 -6.90 1.65
N CYS A 4 -17.33 -8.05 1.07
CA CYS A 4 -16.46 -9.24 1.05
C CYS A 4 -16.01 -9.67 2.46
N THR A 5 -16.93 -9.60 3.45
CA THR A 5 -16.67 -10.03 4.82
C THR A 5 -16.61 -11.55 4.93
N GLY A 6 -15.72 -12.04 5.78
CA GLY A 6 -15.59 -13.49 6.02
C GLY A 6 -14.38 -13.85 6.86
N HIS A 7 -14.12 -15.15 6.97
CA HIS A 7 -12.97 -15.71 7.66
C HIS A 7 -12.89 -15.21 9.11
N ALA A 8 -14.00 -15.35 9.83
CA ALA A 8 -14.17 -14.79 11.17
C ALA A 8 -13.69 -15.75 12.24
N ASP A 9 -13.12 -15.16 13.30
CA ASP A 9 -12.83 -15.82 14.59
C ASP A 9 -13.55 -15.10 15.71
N LEU A 10 -13.94 -15.84 16.74
CA LEU A 10 -14.60 -15.32 17.94
C LEU A 10 -13.59 -15.21 19.09
N VAL A 11 -13.64 -14.10 19.80
CA VAL A 11 -12.76 -13.82 20.93
C VAL A 11 -13.58 -13.43 22.16
N GLU A 12 -13.40 -14.15 23.25
CA GLU A 12 -13.93 -13.77 24.57
C GLU A 12 -12.92 -12.91 25.33
N LEU A 13 -13.36 -11.78 25.84
CA LEU A 13 -12.58 -10.93 26.70
C LEU A 13 -12.65 -11.40 28.16
N LYS A 14 -11.71 -10.98 28.97
CA LYS A 14 -11.66 -11.36 30.41
C LYS A 14 -12.89 -10.93 31.20
N ASP A 15 -13.64 -9.97 30.73
CA ASP A 15 -14.89 -9.47 31.34
C ASP A 15 -16.15 -10.17 30.80
N GLY A 16 -15.99 -11.21 29.97
CA GLY A 16 -17.09 -12.01 29.41
C GLY A 16 -17.74 -11.41 28.15
N ARG A 17 -17.30 -10.26 27.67
CA ARG A 17 -17.76 -9.72 26.40
C ARG A 17 -17.15 -10.48 25.24
N TRP A 18 -17.94 -10.70 24.18
CA TRP A 18 -17.51 -11.38 22.96
C TRP A 18 -17.34 -10.42 21.80
N TYR A 19 -16.33 -10.67 21.00
CA TYR A 19 -16.05 -9.95 19.77
C TYR A 19 -15.78 -10.92 18.63
N MET A 20 -16.05 -10.45 17.41
CA MET A 20 -15.71 -11.15 16.18
C MET A 20 -14.65 -10.37 15.42
N VAL A 21 -13.55 -11.03 15.10
CA VAL A 21 -12.47 -10.52 14.26
C VAL A 21 -12.62 -11.16 12.89
N PHE A 22 -12.67 -10.37 11.83
CA PHE A 22 -12.87 -10.89 10.48
C PHE A 22 -12.22 -9.97 9.43
N LEU A 23 -12.03 -10.48 8.22
CA LEU A 23 -11.60 -9.68 7.10
C LEU A 23 -12.80 -9.02 6.41
N GLY A 24 -12.55 -7.82 5.86
CA GLY A 24 -13.51 -7.10 5.04
C GLY A 24 -12.81 -6.08 4.15
N ILE A 25 -13.54 -5.51 3.20
CA ILE A 25 -13.06 -4.41 2.35
C ILE A 25 -13.88 -3.18 2.70
N ARG A 26 -13.21 -2.11 3.10
CA ARG A 26 -13.80 -0.80 3.36
C ARG A 26 -13.94 -0.05 2.04
N ASN A 27 -15.13 -0.07 1.45
CA ASN A 27 -15.39 0.67 0.24
C ASN A 27 -15.59 2.16 0.53
N ASP A 28 -15.16 3.00 -0.41
CA ASP A 28 -15.53 4.41 -0.47
C ASP A 28 -16.97 4.58 -1.02
N GLU A 29 -17.37 5.82 -1.25
CA GLU A 29 -18.72 6.16 -1.76
C GLU A 29 -18.95 5.59 -3.16
N GLU A 30 -17.90 5.37 -3.94
CA GLU A 30 -17.96 4.80 -5.29
C GLU A 30 -17.94 3.26 -5.30
N GLY A 31 -17.84 2.62 -4.13
CA GLY A 31 -17.78 1.17 -3.99
C GLY A 31 -16.41 0.57 -4.31
N THR A 32 -15.36 1.40 -4.32
CA THR A 32 -13.98 0.99 -4.54
C THR A 32 -13.13 1.17 -3.28
N SER A 33 -12.04 0.45 -3.16
CA SER A 33 -11.07 0.66 -2.09
C SER A 33 -9.68 0.23 -2.49
N ASN A 34 -8.73 1.14 -2.34
CA ASN A 34 -7.31 0.83 -2.52
C ASN A 34 -6.68 0.13 -1.31
N MET A 35 -7.41 0.02 -0.19
CA MET A 35 -6.92 -0.63 1.03
C MET A 35 -6.87 -2.16 0.91
N GLY A 36 -7.67 -2.77 -0.01
CA GLY A 36 -7.84 -4.21 -0.06
C GLY A 36 -8.56 -4.74 1.18
N ARG A 37 -8.20 -5.95 1.62
CA ARG A 37 -8.74 -6.53 2.85
C ARG A 37 -8.11 -5.89 4.08
N GLU A 38 -8.96 -5.53 5.02
CA GLU A 38 -8.61 -5.00 6.34
C GLU A 38 -9.16 -5.92 7.43
N THR A 39 -8.60 -5.83 8.63
CA THR A 39 -9.12 -6.53 9.80
C THR A 39 -10.19 -5.68 10.47
N HIS A 40 -11.36 -6.27 10.66
CA HIS A 40 -12.50 -5.65 11.34
C HIS A 40 -12.73 -6.32 12.69
N LEU A 41 -13.26 -5.53 13.62
CA LEU A 41 -13.66 -5.97 14.95
C LEU A 41 -15.08 -5.49 15.23
N VAL A 42 -15.97 -6.39 15.65
CA VAL A 42 -17.34 -6.04 16.04
C VAL A 42 -17.74 -6.76 17.32
N PRO A 43 -18.62 -6.17 18.17
CA PRO A 43 -19.19 -6.86 19.31
C PRO A 43 -20.09 -8.00 18.87
N VAL A 44 -20.19 -9.03 19.72
CA VAL A 44 -21.04 -10.21 19.50
C VAL A 44 -21.95 -10.44 20.71
N ALA A 45 -23.23 -10.68 20.44
CA ALA A 45 -24.15 -11.25 21.41
C ALA A 45 -24.45 -12.71 21.06
N TRP A 46 -24.66 -13.53 22.07
CA TRP A 46 -25.11 -14.91 21.90
C TRP A 46 -26.63 -14.95 22.05
N GLU A 47 -27.32 -15.30 20.99
CA GLU A 47 -28.78 -15.36 20.94
C GLU A 47 -29.28 -16.79 20.69
N PRO A 48 -30.43 -17.19 21.25
CA PRO A 48 -31.04 -18.47 20.94
C PRO A 48 -31.34 -18.59 19.44
N SER A 49 -30.89 -19.66 18.83
CA SER A 49 -31.23 -19.97 17.45
C SER A 49 -32.64 -20.54 17.34
N THR A 50 -33.14 -20.61 16.11
CA THR A 50 -34.32 -21.43 15.81
C THR A 50 -34.02 -22.88 16.16
N VAL A 51 -34.98 -23.52 16.84
CA VAL A 51 -34.90 -24.94 17.27
C VAL A 51 -34.57 -25.83 16.07
N ARG A 52 -33.47 -26.58 16.13
CA ARG A 52 -33.18 -27.67 15.21
C ARG A 52 -33.62 -29.00 15.83
N TRP A 53 -34.13 -29.88 14.97
CA TRP A 53 -34.44 -31.26 15.39
C TRP A 53 -33.21 -32.12 15.10
N GLU A 54 -32.70 -32.77 16.12
CA GLU A 54 -31.57 -33.70 16.01
C GLU A 54 -31.98 -35.13 16.41
N GLU A 55 -31.48 -36.10 15.65
CA GLU A 55 -31.64 -37.49 15.96
C GLU A 55 -30.67 -37.88 17.11
N VAL A 56 -31.18 -37.97 18.32
CA VAL A 56 -30.40 -38.33 19.53
C VAL A 56 -30.21 -39.84 19.67
N SER A 57 -31.06 -40.63 19.05
CA SER A 57 -30.95 -42.08 18.84
C SER A 57 -31.82 -42.49 17.67
N LYS A 58 -31.57 -43.67 17.09
CA LYS A 58 -32.26 -44.14 15.87
C LYS A 58 -33.76 -43.97 15.98
N GLY A 59 -34.32 -43.07 15.18
CA GLY A 59 -35.75 -42.72 15.11
C GLY A 59 -36.24 -41.79 16.24
N ASN A 60 -35.38 -41.36 17.16
CA ASN A 60 -35.78 -40.43 18.22
C ASN A 60 -35.16 -39.05 17.98
N TRP A 61 -36.00 -38.13 17.54
CA TRP A 61 -35.64 -36.74 17.26
C TRP A 61 -36.07 -35.84 18.41
N GLN A 62 -35.18 -34.97 18.83
CA GLN A 62 -35.45 -33.99 19.88
C GLN A 62 -35.12 -32.57 19.38
N PRO A 63 -35.89 -31.56 19.82
CA PRO A 63 -35.57 -30.19 19.56
C PRO A 63 -34.33 -29.80 20.40
N VAL A 64 -33.33 -29.24 19.75
CA VAL A 64 -32.11 -28.73 20.40
C VAL A 64 -32.02 -27.24 20.10
N GLU A 65 -31.86 -26.45 21.14
CA GLU A 65 -31.65 -25.02 21.07
C GLU A 65 -30.17 -24.71 21.19
N TYR A 66 -29.65 -23.96 20.27
CA TYR A 66 -28.27 -23.52 20.25
C TYR A 66 -28.19 -22.03 20.46
N LEU A 67 -27.14 -21.55 21.10
CA LEU A 67 -26.77 -20.14 21.06
C LEU A 67 -26.06 -19.84 19.75
N TRP A 68 -26.44 -18.76 19.10
CA TRP A 68 -25.88 -18.30 17.84
C TRP A 68 -25.15 -16.98 18.03
N PRO A 69 -23.90 -16.80 17.51
CA PRO A 69 -23.20 -15.54 17.61
C PRO A 69 -23.79 -14.53 16.62
N VAL A 70 -24.33 -13.45 17.14
CA VAL A 70 -24.87 -12.32 16.35
C VAL A 70 -23.86 -11.20 16.38
N ALA A 71 -23.26 -10.90 15.24
CA ALA A 71 -22.31 -9.82 15.07
C ALA A 71 -23.02 -8.47 14.98
N SER A 72 -22.50 -7.44 15.64
CA SER A 72 -23.10 -6.09 15.72
C SER A 72 -24.57 -6.14 16.12
N PRO A 73 -24.95 -6.69 17.28
CA PRO A 73 -26.33 -6.98 17.67
C PRO A 73 -27.24 -5.75 17.69
N GLU A 74 -26.68 -4.55 17.91
CA GLU A 74 -27.45 -3.31 17.96
C GLU A 74 -27.84 -2.80 16.56
N THR A 75 -26.99 -2.99 15.55
CA THR A 75 -27.17 -2.40 14.21
C THR A 75 -27.37 -3.41 13.10
N GLY A 76 -26.94 -4.66 13.31
CA GLY A 76 -26.95 -5.73 12.31
C GLY A 76 -26.01 -5.46 11.12
N LYS A 77 -25.07 -4.52 11.27
CA LYS A 77 -24.18 -4.07 10.19
C LYS A 77 -22.76 -3.91 10.70
N VAL A 78 -21.81 -4.03 9.78
CA VAL A 78 -20.43 -3.63 10.03
C VAL A 78 -20.36 -2.11 9.88
N GLU A 79 -20.27 -1.43 11.02
CA GLU A 79 -20.14 0.03 11.05
C GLU A 79 -18.71 0.44 10.66
N ARG A 80 -18.58 1.66 10.12
CA ARG A 80 -17.27 2.21 9.77
C ARG A 80 -16.40 2.48 11.00
N TYR A 81 -17.05 2.85 12.09
CA TYR A 81 -16.44 3.11 13.39
C TYR A 81 -17.20 2.34 14.47
N THR A 82 -16.48 1.78 15.40
CA THR A 82 -17.06 1.10 16.57
C THR A 82 -16.23 1.44 17.81
N SER A 83 -16.84 1.36 18.98
CA SER A 83 -16.13 1.54 20.23
C SER A 83 -15.10 0.44 20.44
N LEU A 84 -13.90 0.80 20.85
CA LEU A 84 -12.90 -0.18 21.23
C LEU A 84 -13.32 -0.92 22.51
N PRO A 85 -13.04 -2.22 22.62
CA PRO A 85 -13.34 -3.01 23.83
C PRO A 85 -12.43 -2.67 25.02
N PHE A 86 -11.37 -1.90 24.80
CA PHE A 86 -10.37 -1.51 25.80
C PHE A 86 -10.00 -0.03 25.60
N PRO A 87 -9.37 0.61 26.61
CA PRO A 87 -8.97 2.01 26.50
C PRO A 87 -8.10 2.28 25.26
N GLU A 88 -8.33 3.41 24.64
CA GLU A 88 -7.51 3.85 23.51
C GLU A 88 -6.04 3.99 23.94
N ASN A 89 -5.16 3.46 23.11
CA ASN A 89 -3.73 3.73 23.22
C ASN A 89 -3.28 4.52 21.98
N PRO A 90 -3.02 5.83 22.12
CA PRO A 90 -2.65 6.68 20.99
C PRO A 90 -1.45 6.19 20.18
N GLN A 91 -0.59 5.37 20.76
CA GLN A 91 0.58 4.80 20.06
C GLN A 91 0.21 3.84 18.91
N TYR A 92 -1.01 3.28 18.92
CA TYR A 92 -1.46 2.36 17.87
C TYR A 92 -2.15 3.06 16.69
N PHE A 93 -2.43 4.37 16.81
CA PHE A 93 -3.12 5.16 15.78
C PHE A 93 -2.16 6.13 15.06
N ASN A 94 -0.98 5.66 14.70
CA ASN A 94 -0.05 6.49 13.95
C ASN A 94 -0.26 6.31 12.45
N ASP A 95 -0.95 7.27 11.82
CA ASP A 95 -1.15 7.33 10.38
C ASP A 95 0.06 7.92 9.64
N ALA A 96 1.12 8.27 10.36
CA ALA A 96 2.34 8.81 9.81
C ALA A 96 3.50 7.81 9.95
N PHE A 97 4.35 7.79 8.94
CA PHE A 97 5.57 7.02 8.90
C PHE A 97 6.67 7.87 8.27
N THR A 98 7.84 7.89 8.86
CA THR A 98 9.03 8.52 8.28
C THR A 98 10.22 7.61 8.53
N ASP A 99 11.01 7.37 7.49
CA ASP A 99 12.27 6.65 7.56
C ASP A 99 13.37 7.48 6.91
N ASN A 100 14.37 7.84 7.69
CA ASN A 100 15.57 8.57 7.27
C ASN A 100 16.75 7.63 6.99
N PHE A 101 16.50 6.32 7.04
CA PHE A 101 17.48 5.27 6.78
C PHE A 101 18.75 5.33 7.66
N ASP A 102 18.62 5.87 8.87
CA ASP A 102 19.70 5.94 9.85
C ASP A 102 19.92 4.64 10.63
N ALA A 103 18.93 3.74 10.61
CA ALA A 103 18.99 2.45 11.28
C ALA A 103 19.85 1.43 10.51
N GLU A 104 20.37 0.42 11.23
CA GLU A 104 21.15 -0.66 10.62
C GLU A 104 20.26 -1.65 9.83
N GLU A 105 18.97 -1.73 10.17
CA GLU A 105 17.98 -2.62 9.54
C GLU A 105 16.72 -1.85 9.17
N LEU A 106 16.01 -2.33 8.17
CA LEU A 106 14.70 -1.78 7.76
C LEU A 106 13.64 -2.04 8.82
N GLY A 107 12.77 -1.05 9.03
CA GLY A 107 11.57 -1.19 9.85
C GLY A 107 10.57 -2.20 9.27
N HIS A 108 9.65 -2.68 10.11
CA HIS A 108 8.63 -3.68 9.73
C HIS A 108 7.57 -3.16 8.76
N GLU A 109 7.49 -1.86 8.56
CA GLU A 109 6.59 -1.23 7.58
C GLU A 109 6.98 -1.53 6.15
N TRP A 110 8.26 -1.81 5.90
CA TRP A 110 8.77 -2.09 4.57
C TRP A 110 8.38 -3.47 4.08
N ASN A 111 7.82 -3.51 2.90
CA ASN A 111 7.39 -4.72 2.22
C ASN A 111 8.05 -4.83 0.85
N PHE A 112 8.38 -6.06 0.49
CA PHE A 112 8.88 -6.40 -0.83
C PHE A 112 7.83 -7.21 -1.59
N ARG A 113 7.73 -7.02 -2.87
CA ARG A 113 6.82 -7.83 -3.69
C ARG A 113 7.19 -9.33 -3.64
N ARG A 114 8.48 -9.63 -3.53
CA ARG A 114 9.07 -10.96 -3.32
C ARG A 114 10.29 -10.82 -2.44
N VAL A 115 10.73 -11.90 -1.81
CA VAL A 115 11.96 -11.90 -1.01
C VAL A 115 13.11 -11.33 -1.84
N PRO A 116 13.72 -10.21 -1.43
CA PRO A 116 14.78 -9.57 -2.20
C PRO A 116 16.03 -10.47 -2.24
N LEU A 117 16.76 -10.40 -3.34
CA LEU A 117 18.08 -11.02 -3.42
C LEU A 117 19.09 -10.21 -2.60
N PRO A 118 20.15 -10.85 -2.06
CA PRO A 118 21.28 -10.12 -1.48
C PRO A 118 21.80 -9.05 -2.45
N GLY A 119 22.08 -7.85 -1.96
CA GLY A 119 22.52 -6.74 -2.78
C GLY A 119 21.43 -6.06 -3.59
N THR A 120 20.14 -6.25 -3.28
CA THR A 120 19.04 -5.44 -3.83
C THR A 120 19.08 -4.04 -3.26
N TYR A 121 19.36 -3.90 -1.97
CA TYR A 121 19.51 -2.62 -1.27
C TYR A 121 20.64 -2.69 -0.24
N SER A 122 21.06 -1.53 0.26
CA SER A 122 22.04 -1.40 1.34
C SER A 122 21.75 -0.15 2.17
N LEU A 123 21.79 -0.29 3.50
CA LEU A 123 21.75 0.81 4.47
C LEU A 123 23.15 1.25 4.92
N SER A 124 24.18 0.49 4.55
CA SER A 124 25.58 0.75 4.97
C SER A 124 26.46 1.31 3.86
N ALA A 125 26.08 1.18 2.58
CA ALA A 125 26.89 1.65 1.46
C ALA A 125 27.04 3.18 1.41
N PHE A 126 26.04 3.92 1.90
CA PHE A 126 26.08 5.36 2.09
C PHE A 126 25.28 5.69 3.36
N LYS A 127 25.97 6.12 4.41
CA LYS A 127 25.36 6.33 5.73
C LYS A 127 24.25 7.39 5.68
N GLY A 128 23.09 7.11 6.29
CA GLY A 128 21.91 7.98 6.26
C GLY A 128 21.12 7.92 4.96
N PHE A 129 21.39 6.90 4.12
CA PHE A 129 20.68 6.67 2.88
C PHE A 129 20.34 5.19 2.70
N LEU A 130 19.25 4.92 2.05
CA LEU A 130 18.99 3.62 1.47
C LEU A 130 19.47 3.62 0.02
N ARG A 131 20.50 2.85 -0.27
CA ARG A 131 20.95 2.59 -1.63
C ARG A 131 20.13 1.47 -2.24
N LEU A 132 19.44 1.76 -3.34
CA LEU A 132 18.66 0.79 -4.10
C LEU A 132 19.37 0.51 -5.43
N HIS A 133 19.89 -0.72 -5.61
CA HIS A 133 20.59 -1.09 -6.82
C HIS A 133 19.61 -1.30 -7.98
N LEU A 134 19.90 -0.71 -9.12
CA LEU A 134 19.14 -0.95 -10.34
C LEU A 134 19.31 -2.40 -10.78
N LYS A 135 18.20 -3.07 -11.02
CA LYS A 135 18.17 -4.44 -11.55
C LYS A 135 17.57 -4.50 -12.94
N PRO A 136 17.97 -5.46 -13.77
CA PRO A 136 17.37 -5.65 -15.10
C PRO A 136 15.88 -5.94 -15.05
N GLU A 137 15.43 -6.59 -13.99
CA GLU A 137 14.03 -6.99 -13.82
C GLU A 137 13.13 -5.79 -13.66
N THR A 138 11.96 -5.89 -14.27
CA THR A 138 10.87 -4.92 -14.20
C THR A 138 9.60 -5.64 -13.76
N PHE A 139 8.52 -4.91 -13.53
CA PHE A 139 7.19 -5.48 -13.25
C PHE A 139 6.67 -6.43 -14.33
N LYS A 140 7.17 -6.36 -15.57
CA LYS A 140 6.75 -7.26 -16.66
C LYS A 140 7.13 -8.72 -16.44
N LEU A 141 8.10 -8.97 -15.58
CA LEU A 141 8.62 -10.32 -15.30
C LEU A 141 8.27 -10.66 -13.85
N LEU A 142 7.91 -11.90 -13.59
CA LEU A 142 7.74 -12.42 -12.23
C LEU A 142 9.09 -12.50 -11.50
N GLY A 143 9.90 -11.46 -11.66
CA GLY A 143 11.25 -11.33 -11.16
C GLY A 143 11.33 -10.72 -9.75
N ARG A 144 12.54 -10.62 -9.25
CA ARG A 144 12.88 -9.95 -7.98
C ARG A 144 13.49 -8.60 -8.27
N TYR A 145 12.66 -7.69 -8.72
CA TYR A 145 13.07 -6.33 -9.08
C TYR A 145 13.28 -5.44 -7.85
N SER A 146 13.99 -4.33 -8.04
CA SER A 146 14.27 -3.38 -6.99
C SER A 146 13.04 -2.51 -6.73
N LEU A 147 12.20 -3.00 -5.83
CA LEU A 147 10.97 -2.36 -5.37
C LEU A 147 10.78 -2.68 -3.89
N MET A 148 10.52 -1.67 -3.11
CA MET A 148 10.07 -1.81 -1.73
C MET A 148 9.06 -0.72 -1.42
N GLY A 149 8.05 -1.05 -0.63
CA GLY A 149 6.95 -0.13 -0.36
C GLY A 149 6.33 -0.33 1.00
N ILE A 150 5.61 0.67 1.43
CA ILE A 150 4.76 0.65 2.61
C ILE A 150 3.30 0.54 2.18
N ARG A 151 2.48 -0.08 3.03
CA ARG A 151 1.07 -0.24 2.72
C ARG A 151 0.34 1.09 2.85
N GLN A 152 -0.52 1.41 1.88
CA GLN A 152 -1.49 2.49 1.99
C GLN A 152 -2.45 2.19 3.15
N LYS A 153 -2.60 3.14 4.08
CA LYS A 153 -3.43 3.00 5.29
C LYS A 153 -4.73 3.79 5.22
N GLU A 154 -4.76 4.87 4.43
CA GLU A 154 -5.93 5.74 4.23
C GLU A 154 -6.16 6.05 2.76
N SER A 155 -7.41 6.38 2.39
CA SER A 155 -7.75 6.79 1.02
C SER A 155 -7.13 8.13 0.66
N ASP A 156 -7.12 9.06 1.63
CA ASP A 156 -6.43 10.34 1.52
C ASP A 156 -5.09 10.26 2.23
N PHE A 157 -4.01 10.53 1.53
CA PHE A 157 -2.66 10.49 2.09
C PHE A 157 -1.68 11.32 1.26
N ASP A 158 -0.58 11.68 1.88
CA ASP A 158 0.63 12.15 1.20
C ASP A 158 1.74 11.10 1.37
N TYR A 159 2.46 10.83 0.30
CA TYR A 159 3.70 10.05 0.29
C TYR A 159 4.79 10.86 -0.40
N SER A 160 5.97 10.94 0.20
CA SER A 160 7.11 11.64 -0.38
C SER A 160 8.38 10.82 -0.22
N ALA A 161 9.29 10.95 -1.19
CA ALA A 161 10.61 10.35 -1.15
C ALA A 161 11.64 11.31 -1.74
N LYS A 162 12.73 11.53 -1.03
CA LYS A 162 13.87 12.30 -1.53
C LYS A 162 14.90 11.34 -2.09
N MET A 163 15.30 11.57 -3.33
CA MET A 163 16.18 10.68 -4.09
C MET A 163 17.35 11.44 -4.69
N HIS A 164 18.53 10.83 -4.63
CA HIS A 164 19.72 11.18 -5.40
C HIS A 164 19.94 10.12 -6.47
N PHE A 165 19.87 10.54 -7.74
CA PHE A 165 20.03 9.64 -8.87
C PHE A 165 20.47 10.37 -10.14
N GLU A 166 21.57 9.96 -10.72
CA GLU A 166 22.08 10.46 -12.00
C GLU A 166 22.11 9.32 -13.02
N PRO A 167 21.05 9.14 -13.83
CA PRO A 167 21.04 8.08 -14.83
C PRO A 167 22.09 8.34 -15.93
N ASN A 168 22.94 7.35 -16.19
CA ASN A 168 23.99 7.41 -17.19
C ASN A 168 23.52 6.90 -18.57
N LYS A 169 22.56 5.96 -18.58
CA LYS A 169 22.05 5.29 -19.79
C LYS A 169 20.53 5.40 -19.88
N GLU A 170 19.99 5.41 -21.11
CA GLU A 170 18.55 5.56 -21.38
C GLU A 170 17.68 4.42 -20.80
N ASN A 171 18.28 3.29 -20.44
CA ASN A 171 17.56 2.20 -19.79
C ASN A 171 17.53 2.32 -18.27
N GLU A 172 18.20 3.28 -17.66
CA GLU A 172 18.27 3.47 -16.22
C GLU A 172 17.14 4.38 -15.75
N GLU A 173 16.44 3.92 -14.70
CA GLU A 173 15.22 4.52 -14.22
C GLU A 173 15.09 4.31 -12.70
N ALA A 174 14.74 5.37 -11.97
CA ALA A 174 14.45 5.30 -10.54
C ALA A 174 13.44 6.37 -10.11
N GLY A 175 12.71 6.11 -9.04
CA GLY A 175 11.72 7.02 -8.47
C GLY A 175 10.76 6.32 -7.52
N ILE A 176 9.49 6.71 -7.55
CA ILE A 176 8.43 6.13 -6.74
C ILE A 176 7.50 5.25 -7.57
N SER A 177 6.86 4.30 -6.89
CA SER A 177 5.88 3.38 -7.49
C SER A 177 4.65 3.24 -6.60
N ILE A 178 3.48 3.21 -7.22
CA ILE A 178 2.21 2.87 -6.61
C ILE A 178 1.76 1.56 -7.24
N PHE A 179 1.51 0.54 -6.46
CA PHE A 179 1.25 -0.79 -7.03
C PHE A 179 0.36 -1.67 -6.14
N GLN A 180 -0.40 -2.54 -6.78
CA GLN A 180 -1.08 -3.66 -6.14
C GLN A 180 -0.51 -5.00 -6.59
N GLN A 181 -0.29 -5.15 -7.90
CA GLN A 181 0.25 -6.38 -8.51
C GLN A 181 1.28 -6.06 -9.60
N ASP A 182 1.87 -7.10 -10.18
CA ASP A 182 2.88 -6.97 -11.25
C ASP A 182 2.29 -6.40 -12.55
N ASP A 183 0.97 -6.40 -12.69
CA ASP A 183 0.21 -5.88 -13.83
C ASP A 183 -0.74 -4.71 -13.48
N ASN A 184 -0.63 -4.17 -12.25
CA ASN A 184 -1.38 -2.99 -11.80
C ASN A 184 -0.46 -2.07 -11.01
N TYR A 185 0.12 -1.09 -11.68
CA TYR A 185 1.05 -0.14 -11.07
C TYR A 185 1.14 1.19 -11.83
N VAL A 186 1.64 2.18 -11.14
CA VAL A 186 2.07 3.46 -11.71
C VAL A 186 3.49 3.73 -11.21
N ASN A 187 4.42 4.01 -12.13
CA ASN A 187 5.77 4.43 -11.81
C ASN A 187 5.96 5.90 -12.18
N PHE A 188 6.43 6.69 -11.23
CA PHE A 188 6.80 8.07 -11.42
C PHE A 188 8.30 8.21 -11.18
N THR A 189 9.07 8.41 -12.24
CA THR A 189 10.51 8.15 -12.27
C THR A 189 11.30 9.20 -13.01
N VAL A 190 12.59 9.28 -12.70
CA VAL A 190 13.62 9.97 -13.47
C VAL A 190 14.25 8.97 -14.45
N VAL A 191 14.43 9.38 -15.70
CA VAL A 191 15.03 8.57 -16.76
C VAL A 191 16.02 9.39 -17.58
N LYS A 192 17.04 8.75 -18.17
CA LYS A 192 17.91 9.37 -19.16
C LYS A 192 17.21 9.47 -20.51
N LYS A 193 17.35 10.62 -21.19
CA LYS A 193 16.87 10.81 -22.55
C LYS A 193 17.85 11.65 -23.36
N GLY A 194 18.56 11.02 -24.27
CA GLY A 194 19.59 11.71 -25.04
C GLY A 194 20.64 12.37 -24.12
N LYS A 195 20.81 13.68 -24.24
CA LYS A 195 21.71 14.47 -23.36
C LYS A 195 21.03 14.97 -22.09
N GLY A 196 19.70 14.86 -21.99
CA GLY A 196 18.91 15.36 -20.88
C GLY A 196 18.45 14.27 -19.91
N VAL A 197 17.68 14.70 -18.93
CA VAL A 197 16.99 13.84 -17.96
C VAL A 197 15.50 14.22 -18.01
N ASN A 198 14.64 13.21 -18.05
CA ASN A 198 13.19 13.39 -18.09
C ASN A 198 12.55 12.86 -16.80
N LEU A 199 11.43 13.46 -16.45
CA LEU A 199 10.41 12.82 -15.63
C LEU A 199 9.49 12.00 -16.50
N LYS A 200 9.15 10.81 -16.03
CA LYS A 200 8.26 9.89 -16.73
C LYS A 200 7.22 9.31 -15.78
N LEU A 201 5.96 9.34 -16.19
CA LEU A 201 4.85 8.65 -15.55
C LEU A 201 4.39 7.50 -16.44
N THR A 202 4.54 6.28 -15.95
CA THR A 202 4.18 5.07 -16.66
C THR A 202 3.06 4.37 -15.91
N VAL A 203 2.05 3.92 -16.63
CA VAL A 203 0.87 3.24 -16.08
C VAL A 203 0.74 1.85 -16.69
N LYS A 204 0.50 0.87 -15.86
CA LYS A 204 0.09 -0.47 -16.24
C LYS A 204 -1.22 -0.81 -15.53
N GLU A 205 -2.28 -0.83 -16.26
CA GLU A 205 -3.55 -1.42 -15.85
C GLU A 205 -3.62 -2.87 -16.33
N ARG A 206 -4.30 -3.72 -15.56
CA ARG A 206 -4.50 -5.11 -15.90
C ARG A 206 -5.15 -5.26 -17.29
N GLU A 207 -4.64 -6.21 -18.08
CA GLU A 207 -5.13 -6.49 -19.44
C GLU A 207 -4.91 -5.37 -20.46
N LYS A 208 -4.35 -4.22 -20.06
CA LYS A 208 -3.93 -3.15 -20.98
C LYS A 208 -2.42 -3.20 -21.22
N GLU A 209 -1.99 -2.64 -22.33
CA GLU A 209 -0.56 -2.43 -22.60
C GLU A 209 0.04 -1.40 -21.61
N LEU A 210 1.35 -1.48 -21.43
CA LEU A 210 2.08 -0.48 -20.66
C LEU A 210 2.05 0.86 -21.39
N GLU A 211 1.57 1.89 -20.73
CA GLU A 211 1.43 3.24 -21.26
C GLU A 211 2.42 4.20 -20.61
N VAL A 212 3.07 5.05 -21.39
CA VAL A 212 3.73 6.25 -20.90
C VAL A 212 2.72 7.38 -20.96
N LEU A 213 2.10 7.66 -19.80
CA LEU A 213 1.06 8.68 -19.70
C LEU A 213 1.61 10.09 -19.91
N LYS A 214 2.82 10.34 -19.39
CA LYS A 214 3.51 11.62 -19.54
C LYS A 214 5.03 11.44 -19.45
N GLU A 215 5.78 12.15 -20.29
CA GLU A 215 7.23 12.26 -20.24
C GLU A 215 7.65 13.68 -20.62
N GLU A 216 8.44 14.35 -19.78
CA GLU A 216 8.91 15.73 -20.02
C GLU A 216 10.35 15.91 -19.52
N ILE A 217 11.11 16.76 -20.19
CA ILE A 217 12.46 17.15 -19.78
C ILE A 217 12.40 17.89 -18.43
N ILE A 218 13.32 17.58 -17.54
CA ILE A 218 13.53 18.30 -16.29
C ILE A 218 14.68 19.30 -16.51
N ASP A 219 14.33 20.58 -16.65
CA ASP A 219 15.34 21.62 -16.67
C ASP A 219 16.04 21.76 -15.32
N LYS A 220 17.36 21.95 -15.37
CA LYS A 220 18.19 22.18 -14.17
C LYS A 220 18.23 21.01 -13.16
N TYR A 221 17.99 19.78 -13.61
CA TYR A 221 18.20 18.62 -12.77
C TYR A 221 19.69 18.48 -12.41
N GLN A 222 19.96 18.32 -11.11
CA GLN A 222 21.32 18.23 -10.54
C GLN A 222 21.51 16.95 -9.71
N GLY A 223 20.83 15.86 -10.08
CA GLY A 223 20.94 14.59 -9.39
C GLY A 223 20.04 14.45 -8.17
N GLU A 224 19.33 15.50 -7.74
CA GLU A 224 18.44 15.46 -6.57
C GLU A 224 17.00 15.81 -6.95
N ILE A 225 16.04 15.08 -6.38
CA ILE A 225 14.62 15.31 -6.54
C ILE A 225 13.84 14.83 -5.32
N ILE A 226 12.78 15.54 -4.97
CA ILE A 226 11.76 15.04 -4.07
C ILE A 226 10.51 14.71 -4.89
N PHE A 227 10.11 13.45 -4.88
CA PHE A 227 8.82 13.02 -5.37
C PHE A 227 7.76 13.18 -4.29
N LYS A 228 6.55 13.56 -4.70
CA LYS A 228 5.38 13.55 -3.84
C LYS A 228 4.18 12.98 -4.59
N LEU A 229 3.52 12.01 -3.97
CA LEU A 229 2.19 11.54 -4.32
C LEU A 229 1.21 12.11 -3.30
N SER A 230 0.23 12.88 -3.74
CA SER A 230 -0.87 13.34 -2.90
C SER A 230 -2.16 12.67 -3.36
N ALA A 231 -2.78 11.89 -2.49
CA ALA A 231 -4.04 11.22 -2.74
C ALA A 231 -5.16 11.97 -2.03
N LYS A 232 -6.14 12.44 -2.77
CA LYS A 232 -7.30 13.14 -2.22
C LYS A 232 -8.52 12.96 -3.11
N ASN A 233 -9.67 12.66 -2.50
CA ASN A 233 -10.95 12.52 -3.22
C ASN A 233 -10.84 11.57 -4.44
N ASN A 234 -10.22 10.39 -4.24
CA ASN A 234 -9.99 9.38 -5.28
C ASN A 234 -9.12 9.84 -6.46
N THR A 235 -8.37 10.94 -6.30
CA THR A 235 -7.41 11.46 -7.27
C THR A 235 -5.99 11.32 -6.72
N TYR A 236 -5.08 10.83 -7.55
CA TYR A 236 -3.63 10.85 -7.31
C TYR A 236 -3.00 12.00 -8.06
N GLN A 237 -2.34 12.91 -7.33
CA GLN A 237 -1.52 13.98 -7.88
C GLN A 237 -0.04 13.60 -7.76
N TYR A 238 0.67 13.60 -8.87
CA TYR A 238 2.11 13.33 -8.94
C TYR A 238 2.85 14.66 -9.01
N LEU A 239 3.56 14.99 -7.93
CA LEU A 239 4.28 16.25 -7.80
C LEU A 239 5.77 15.98 -7.62
N TYR A 240 6.59 16.98 -7.92
CA TYR A 240 8.02 16.93 -7.68
C TYR A 240 8.58 18.29 -7.26
N SER A 241 9.74 18.26 -6.60
CA SER A 241 10.50 19.43 -6.20
C SER A 241 11.98 19.24 -6.58
N LEU A 242 12.62 20.29 -7.07
CA LEU A 242 14.05 20.37 -7.38
C LEU A 242 14.78 21.39 -6.49
N ASP A 243 14.12 21.95 -5.49
CA ASP A 243 14.62 23.00 -4.62
C ASP A 243 14.55 22.61 -3.13
N GLY A 244 14.75 21.32 -2.87
CA GLY A 244 14.75 20.79 -1.51
C GLY A 244 13.40 20.78 -0.81
N GLY A 245 12.28 20.84 -1.58
CA GLY A 245 10.91 20.81 -1.05
C GLY A 245 10.30 22.18 -0.79
N ASN A 246 10.98 23.29 -1.16
CA ASN A 246 10.42 24.63 -1.01
C ASN A 246 9.23 24.86 -1.95
N THR A 247 9.30 24.32 -3.18
CA THR A 247 8.19 24.38 -4.14
C THR A 247 7.94 23.01 -4.74
N PHE A 248 6.65 22.66 -4.90
CA PHE A 248 6.23 21.45 -5.60
C PHE A 248 5.51 21.83 -6.89
N ARG A 249 5.86 21.15 -7.96
CA ARG A 249 5.24 21.28 -9.28
C ARG A 249 4.39 20.06 -9.57
N LEU A 250 3.14 20.28 -9.99
CA LEU A 250 2.27 19.21 -10.44
C LEU A 250 2.78 18.70 -11.79
N PHE A 251 3.05 17.39 -11.86
CA PHE A 251 3.44 16.73 -13.10
C PHE A 251 2.25 16.13 -13.81
N ALA A 252 1.42 15.35 -13.10
CA ALA A 252 0.25 14.70 -13.67
C ALA A 252 -0.79 14.37 -12.59
N GLU A 253 -1.97 13.98 -13.03
CA GLU A 253 -3.05 13.45 -12.18
C GLU A 253 -3.63 12.18 -12.79
N THR A 254 -4.07 11.26 -11.94
CA THR A 254 -4.85 10.07 -12.32
C THR A 254 -5.93 9.81 -11.31
N GLN A 255 -6.94 9.03 -11.68
CA GLN A 255 -7.86 8.47 -10.68
C GLN A 255 -7.12 7.41 -9.84
N SER A 256 -7.44 7.31 -8.55
CA SER A 256 -6.77 6.36 -7.65
C SER A 256 -7.08 4.91 -7.98
N ASN A 257 -8.22 4.65 -8.63
CA ASN A 257 -8.63 3.32 -9.05
C ASN A 257 -7.79 2.72 -10.21
N ILE A 258 -6.89 3.51 -10.81
CA ILE A 258 -6.00 3.06 -11.90
C ILE A 258 -5.10 1.88 -11.48
N VAL A 259 -4.80 1.76 -10.19
CA VAL A 259 -4.01 0.65 -9.65
C VAL A 259 -4.84 -0.48 -9.08
N LEU A 260 -6.18 -0.38 -9.12
CA LEU A 260 -7.07 -1.41 -8.59
C LEU A 260 -6.98 -2.70 -9.40
N CYS A 261 -6.75 -3.79 -8.72
CA CYS A 261 -6.87 -5.12 -9.27
C CYS A 261 -8.04 -5.86 -8.60
N LYS A 262 -8.55 -6.92 -9.22
CA LYS A 262 -9.56 -7.81 -8.63
C LYS A 262 -8.96 -8.76 -7.57
N GLY A 263 -7.85 -8.37 -6.96
CA GLY A 263 -7.17 -9.13 -5.93
C GLY A 263 -7.62 -8.73 -4.52
N TYR A 264 -7.05 -9.39 -3.54
CA TYR A 264 -7.38 -9.18 -2.12
C TYR A 264 -6.36 -8.29 -1.40
N ILE A 265 -5.31 -7.86 -2.09
CA ILE A 265 -4.26 -7.04 -1.53
C ILE A 265 -4.61 -5.55 -1.68
N GLY A 266 -4.14 -4.74 -0.74
CA GLY A 266 -4.21 -3.28 -0.84
C GLY A 266 -3.08 -2.72 -1.66
N THR A 267 -3.16 -1.42 -1.92
CA THR A 267 -2.14 -0.64 -2.59
C THR A 267 -0.91 -0.46 -1.70
N TYR A 268 0.24 -0.50 -2.31
CA TYR A 268 1.51 -0.09 -1.73
C TYR A 268 2.03 1.14 -2.45
N VAL A 269 2.68 2.00 -1.70
CA VAL A 269 3.45 3.14 -2.22
C VAL A 269 4.91 2.95 -1.81
N GLY A 270 5.83 3.17 -2.73
CA GLY A 270 7.21 2.83 -2.44
C GLY A 270 8.22 3.41 -3.41
N ILE A 271 9.45 2.95 -3.28
CA ILE A 271 10.59 3.33 -4.09
C ILE A 271 10.94 2.22 -5.07
N TYR A 272 11.35 2.60 -6.27
CA TYR A 272 11.58 1.71 -7.39
C TYR A 272 12.82 2.11 -8.17
N ALA A 273 13.57 1.11 -8.66
CA ALA A 273 14.70 1.32 -9.54
C ALA A 273 14.86 0.14 -10.52
N THR A 274 15.24 0.42 -11.76
CA THR A 274 15.47 -0.61 -12.79
C THR A 274 16.44 -0.13 -13.85
N SER A 275 17.09 -1.09 -14.49
CA SER A 275 17.87 -0.88 -15.71
C SER A 275 17.21 -1.51 -16.95
N ASN A 276 15.90 -1.77 -16.88
CA ASN A 276 15.06 -2.15 -18.01
C ASN A 276 15.67 -3.23 -18.93
N GLY A 277 16.00 -4.38 -18.33
CA GLY A 277 16.49 -5.56 -19.04
C GLY A 277 18.00 -5.61 -19.30
N LYS A 278 18.76 -4.58 -18.88
CA LYS A 278 20.22 -4.53 -19.12
C LYS A 278 20.98 -4.57 -17.80
N PRO A 279 22.00 -5.41 -17.64
CA PRO A 279 22.84 -5.42 -16.46
C PRO A 279 23.53 -4.07 -16.23
N THR A 280 23.56 -3.62 -14.98
CA THR A 280 24.24 -2.42 -14.55
C THR A 280 24.78 -2.55 -13.13
N LYS A 281 25.68 -1.67 -12.72
CA LYS A 281 26.12 -1.50 -11.33
C LYS A 281 25.58 -0.23 -10.70
N GLU A 282 24.75 0.50 -11.44
CA GLU A 282 24.17 1.77 -11.00
C GLU A 282 23.12 1.55 -9.90
N TYR A 283 22.86 2.63 -9.18
CA TYR A 283 21.97 2.66 -8.02
C TYR A 283 21.28 4.02 -7.92
N ALA A 284 20.21 4.07 -7.13
CA ALA A 284 19.61 5.29 -6.64
C ALA A 284 19.71 5.33 -5.11
N ASP A 285 20.10 6.46 -4.56
CA ASP A 285 20.19 6.67 -3.11
C ASP A 285 18.97 7.47 -2.64
N PHE A 286 18.24 6.92 -1.68
CA PHE A 286 17.10 7.58 -1.05
C PHE A 286 17.50 8.12 0.32
N ASP A 287 17.36 9.43 0.52
CA ASP A 287 17.69 10.15 1.75
C ASP A 287 16.61 9.89 2.82
N TRP A 288 15.35 10.03 2.45
CA TRP A 288 14.23 9.74 3.32
C TRP A 288 12.96 9.42 2.53
N VAL A 289 12.04 8.75 3.24
CA VAL A 289 10.66 8.50 2.80
C VAL A 289 9.70 8.93 3.91
N SER A 290 8.60 9.57 3.55
CA SER A 290 7.53 9.89 4.49
C SER A 290 6.16 9.53 3.94
N TYR A 291 5.28 9.09 4.82
CA TYR A 291 3.86 8.82 4.56
C TYR A 291 3.03 9.49 5.64
N LYS A 292 1.92 10.09 5.26
CA LYS A 292 0.92 10.60 6.20
C LYS A 292 -0.47 10.34 5.66
N GLY A 293 -1.24 9.52 6.38
CA GLY A 293 -2.66 9.29 6.13
C GLY A 293 -3.53 10.40 6.71
N TYR A 294 -4.68 10.61 6.09
CA TYR A 294 -5.72 11.56 6.55
C TYR A 294 -7.04 10.80 6.64
N PRO A 295 -7.43 10.35 7.84
CA PRO A 295 -8.71 9.66 8.03
C PRO A 295 -9.88 10.54 7.58
N ARG A 296 -10.82 9.97 6.83
CA ARG A 296 -12.09 10.62 6.49
C ARG A 296 -13.09 10.28 7.60
N TYR A 297 -13.39 11.22 8.48
CA TYR A 297 -14.38 11.10 9.54
C TYR A 297 -15.79 11.42 9.02
#